data_07f81fb4c67f4552de8992260f67f3ad
#
_entry.id   07f81fb4c67f4552de8992260f67f3ad
#
_cell.length_a   1.000
_cell.length_b   1.000
_cell.length_c   1.000
_cell.angle_alpha   90.00
_cell.angle_beta   90.00
_cell.angle_gamma   90.00
#
_symmetry.space_group_name_H-M   'P 1'
#
loop_
_entity.id
_entity.type
_entity.pdbx_description
1 polymer ?
#
loop_
_entity_poly.entity_id
_entity_poly.type
_entity_poly.pdbx_seq_one_letter_code
_entity_poly.pdbx_strand_id
1 'polypeptide(L)'
;MNLFCPAFILAAAGPPDLTAKSAIVIEASTGKVLYAKNADERRYPASTTKIMTLITALEHGNIEDTITTSANAASTEGSSLWLTPGEKLKMLDMLYGIMLISGNDATVAVAEHISGSVGNFAKLMTEKAHAIGAANTNFVNSSGLPDPNHYSTARDLAKITAYGYKNPLFSQIVGTRHKVIPWPGKDHDRDLYNENKILTLMEGGNGVKTGYTEAAGRCLVSGAKRDNVQIITVVLDSDHMWEDSMALLEYGLKQIKTVTMFNKGDVLKTVQVNNGKSQGVQLIINEDVSIPVSESDREEFKTIIDAPTKIEAPIIPGQKIGKVRILYKEKEFSSVDLVAAAQVEKKSLFGFLWGSVWNFFTFVIRNFA
;
A
#
# COMPACT_ATOMS: atom_id res chain seq x y z
N MET A 1 18.35 16.19 47.18
CA MET A 1 18.08 17.35 46.32
C MET A 1 17.58 16.78 44.99
N ASN A 2 16.24 16.63 44.89
CA ASN A 2 15.60 16.07 43.68
C ASN A 2 15.46 17.18 42.65
N LEU A 3 16.25 17.11 41.60
CA LEU A 3 16.10 17.95 40.40
C LEU A 3 14.87 17.47 39.62
N PHE A 4 13.74 18.14 39.80
CA PHE A 4 12.60 18.06 38.91
C PHE A 4 13.00 18.70 37.57
N CYS A 5 13.28 17.92 36.57
CA CYS A 5 13.36 18.38 35.19
C CYS A 5 11.91 18.55 34.71
N PRO A 6 11.43 19.77 34.39
CA PRO A 6 10.10 19.93 33.84
C PRO A 6 10.10 19.28 32.44
N ALA A 7 9.33 18.20 32.28
CA ALA A 7 8.98 17.70 30.96
C ALA A 7 8.16 18.78 30.23
N PHE A 8 8.77 19.46 29.27
CA PHE A 8 8.03 20.31 28.35
C PHE A 8 7.12 19.40 27.57
N ILE A 9 5.85 19.29 27.95
CA ILE A 9 4.79 18.78 27.14
C ILE A 9 4.64 19.78 25.98
N LEU A 10 5.29 19.53 24.85
CA LEU A 10 4.93 20.22 23.62
C LEU A 10 3.47 19.86 23.34
N ALA A 11 2.56 20.79 23.59
CA ALA A 11 1.18 20.63 23.20
C ALA A 11 1.15 20.30 21.71
N ALA A 12 0.54 19.17 21.34
CA ALA A 12 0.37 18.82 19.94
C ALA A 12 -0.36 19.98 19.26
N ALA A 13 0.25 20.53 18.22
CA ALA A 13 -0.39 21.62 17.47
C ALA A 13 -1.77 21.13 16.99
N GLY A 14 -2.80 21.94 17.22
CA GLY A 14 -4.14 21.65 16.75
C GLY A 14 -4.17 21.44 15.22
N PRO A 15 -5.27 20.89 14.68
CA PRO A 15 -5.42 20.71 13.25
C PRO A 15 -5.35 22.08 12.55
N PRO A 16 -4.79 22.14 11.31
CA PRO A 16 -4.68 23.38 10.58
C PRO A 16 -6.06 23.93 10.15
N ASP A 17 -6.17 25.24 10.02
CA ASP A 17 -7.29 25.86 9.33
C ASP A 17 -7.21 25.57 7.84
N LEU A 18 -8.34 25.22 7.22
CA LEU A 18 -8.40 24.78 5.83
C LEU A 18 -9.46 25.54 5.04
N THR A 19 -9.11 25.89 3.81
CA THR A 19 -10.06 26.45 2.83
C THR A 19 -10.93 25.36 2.20
N ALA A 20 -10.46 24.10 2.18
CA ALA A 20 -11.21 22.97 1.66
C ALA A 20 -12.56 22.78 2.35
N LYS A 21 -13.61 22.54 1.59
CA LYS A 21 -14.95 22.25 2.13
C LYS A 21 -15.05 20.86 2.72
N SER A 22 -14.35 19.89 2.13
CA SER A 22 -14.21 18.53 2.72
C SER A 22 -12.74 18.13 2.74
N ALA A 23 -12.28 17.54 3.84
CA ALA A 23 -10.91 17.09 3.98
C ALA A 23 -10.78 15.88 4.91
N ILE A 24 -9.72 15.11 4.73
CA ILE A 24 -9.35 14.01 5.61
C ILE A 24 -7.83 13.80 5.59
N VAL A 25 -7.31 13.32 6.72
CA VAL A 25 -5.96 12.76 6.87
C VAL A 25 -6.06 11.37 7.43
N ILE A 26 -5.41 10.42 6.82
CA ILE A 26 -5.30 9.06 7.34
C ILE A 26 -3.85 8.58 7.35
N GLU A 27 -3.53 7.65 8.28
CA GLU A 27 -2.39 6.77 8.15
C GLU A 27 -2.80 5.59 7.26
N ALA A 28 -2.03 5.34 6.19
CA ALA A 28 -2.48 4.50 5.09
C ALA A 28 -2.58 3.01 5.42
N SER A 29 -1.67 2.49 6.26
CA SER A 29 -1.59 1.05 6.53
C SER A 29 -2.66 0.56 7.51
N THR A 30 -3.02 1.39 8.48
CA THR A 30 -4.05 1.10 9.49
C THR A 30 -5.42 1.64 9.12
N GLY A 31 -5.47 2.62 8.19
CA GLY A 31 -6.68 3.37 7.87
C GLY A 31 -7.12 4.33 8.99
N LYS A 32 -6.22 4.59 9.99
CA LYS A 32 -6.54 5.49 11.10
C LYS A 32 -6.77 6.90 10.59
N VAL A 33 -7.92 7.48 10.97
CA VAL A 33 -8.24 8.88 10.70
C VAL A 33 -7.59 9.76 11.76
N LEU A 34 -6.77 10.71 11.31
CA LEU A 34 -6.05 11.67 12.16
C LEU A 34 -6.76 13.04 12.19
N TYR A 35 -7.45 13.36 11.10
CA TYR A 35 -8.27 14.55 10.97
C TYR A 35 -9.38 14.32 9.96
N ALA A 36 -10.54 14.92 10.18
CA ALA A 36 -11.66 14.90 9.24
C ALA A 36 -12.48 16.20 9.34
N LYS A 37 -12.80 16.78 8.18
CA LYS A 37 -13.71 17.93 8.00
C LYS A 37 -14.70 17.56 6.91
N ASN A 38 -15.99 17.42 7.23
CA ASN A 38 -17.05 17.05 6.28
C ASN A 38 -16.64 15.85 5.38
N ALA A 39 -15.89 14.90 5.94
CA ALA A 39 -15.20 13.86 5.16
C ALA A 39 -16.14 12.87 4.48
N ASP A 40 -17.39 12.79 4.92
CA ASP A 40 -18.42 11.88 4.43
C ASP A 40 -19.44 12.57 3.50
N GLU A 41 -19.29 13.88 3.25
CA GLU A 41 -20.08 14.59 2.25
C GLU A 41 -19.76 14.11 0.84
N ARG A 42 -20.80 13.77 0.07
CA ARG A 42 -20.67 13.47 -1.36
C ARG A 42 -20.31 14.74 -2.13
N ARG A 43 -19.24 14.64 -2.93
CA ARG A 43 -18.75 15.71 -3.79
C ARG A 43 -18.35 15.18 -5.14
N TYR A 44 -18.28 16.03 -6.13
CA TYR A 44 -17.66 15.71 -7.41
C TYR A 44 -16.15 15.53 -7.20
N PRO A 45 -15.56 14.37 -7.56
CA PRO A 45 -14.15 14.11 -7.34
C PRO A 45 -13.23 14.73 -8.41
N ALA A 46 -13.79 15.23 -9.52
CA ALA A 46 -13.04 15.63 -10.70
C ALA A 46 -12.02 14.53 -11.11
N SER A 47 -10.85 14.90 -11.61
CA SER A 47 -9.81 13.96 -12.04
C SER A 47 -9.16 13.14 -10.92
N THR A 48 -9.51 13.33 -9.63
CA THR A 48 -9.10 12.38 -8.59
C THR A 48 -9.77 11.00 -8.77
N THR A 49 -10.84 10.91 -9.57
CA THR A 49 -11.42 9.67 -10.11
C THR A 49 -10.37 8.75 -10.73
N LYS A 50 -9.34 9.30 -11.37
CA LYS A 50 -8.29 8.56 -12.09
C LYS A 50 -7.43 7.68 -11.18
N ILE A 51 -7.49 7.91 -9.87
CA ILE A 51 -6.91 6.99 -8.87
C ILE A 51 -7.57 5.62 -8.98
N MET A 52 -8.91 5.57 -9.04
CA MET A 52 -9.64 4.31 -9.21
C MET A 52 -9.47 3.76 -10.63
N THR A 53 -9.39 4.61 -11.64
CA THR A 53 -9.08 4.20 -13.02
C THR A 53 -7.76 3.46 -13.10
N LEU A 54 -6.70 4.00 -12.47
CA LEU A 54 -5.40 3.35 -12.38
C LEU A 54 -5.48 2.00 -11.65
N ILE A 55 -6.13 1.95 -10.48
CA ILE A 55 -6.30 0.72 -9.71
C ILE A 55 -7.02 -0.35 -10.54
N THR A 56 -8.15 0.00 -11.16
CA THR A 56 -8.93 -0.92 -11.97
C THR A 56 -8.12 -1.42 -13.18
N ALA A 57 -7.36 -0.53 -13.82
CA ALA A 57 -6.50 -0.90 -14.95
C ALA A 57 -5.38 -1.86 -14.53
N LEU A 58 -4.76 -1.65 -13.36
CA LEU A 58 -3.71 -2.53 -12.84
C LEU A 58 -4.22 -3.90 -12.40
N GLU A 59 -5.49 -4.03 -12.06
CA GLU A 59 -6.09 -5.30 -11.63
C GLU A 59 -6.73 -6.10 -12.76
N HIS A 60 -7.25 -5.44 -13.78
CA HIS A 60 -8.02 -6.09 -14.84
C HIS A 60 -7.34 -6.04 -16.22
N GLY A 61 -6.34 -5.17 -16.41
CA GLY A 61 -5.57 -5.05 -17.65
C GLY A 61 -4.21 -5.74 -17.56
N ASN A 62 -3.58 -5.90 -18.71
CA ASN A 62 -2.17 -6.31 -18.80
C ASN A 62 -1.33 -5.09 -19.23
N ILE A 63 -0.37 -4.69 -18.42
CA ILE A 63 0.48 -3.50 -18.65
C ILE A 63 1.30 -3.57 -19.95
N GLU A 64 1.52 -4.79 -20.47
CA GLU A 64 2.25 -5.02 -21.71
C GLU A 64 1.36 -4.94 -22.96
N ASP A 65 0.04 -4.86 -22.79
CA ASP A 65 -0.87 -4.75 -23.92
C ASP A 65 -0.64 -3.48 -24.72
N THR A 66 -0.87 -3.58 -26.03
CA THR A 66 -0.90 -2.43 -26.91
C THR A 66 -2.36 -2.01 -27.14
N ILE A 67 -2.72 -0.82 -26.70
CA ILE A 67 -4.05 -0.25 -26.83
C ILE A 67 -4.12 0.52 -28.14
N THR A 68 -5.18 0.28 -28.91
CA THR A 68 -5.51 1.08 -30.10
C THR A 68 -6.56 2.11 -29.70
N THR A 69 -6.25 3.38 -29.90
CA THR A 69 -7.13 4.51 -29.59
C THR A 69 -8.33 4.51 -30.54
N SER A 70 -9.54 4.49 -30.00
CA SER A 70 -10.78 4.64 -30.76
C SER A 70 -11.04 6.11 -31.15
N ALA A 71 -11.94 6.35 -32.08
CA ALA A 71 -12.41 7.70 -32.38
C ALA A 71 -13.11 8.35 -31.19
N ASN A 72 -13.84 7.55 -30.39
CA ASN A 72 -14.47 8.04 -29.16
C ASN A 72 -13.44 8.49 -28.13
N ALA A 73 -12.41 7.71 -27.87
CA ALA A 73 -11.34 8.08 -26.97
C ALA A 73 -10.63 9.36 -27.41
N ALA A 74 -10.25 9.47 -28.69
CA ALA A 74 -9.57 10.62 -29.26
C ALA A 74 -10.40 11.91 -29.23
N SER A 75 -11.73 11.82 -29.19
CA SER A 75 -12.65 12.97 -29.12
C SER A 75 -13.00 13.41 -27.70
N THR A 76 -12.42 12.77 -26.68
CA THR A 76 -12.74 13.05 -25.28
C THR A 76 -12.22 14.44 -24.86
N GLU A 77 -13.12 15.27 -24.31
CA GLU A 77 -12.82 16.64 -23.90
C GLU A 77 -11.97 16.74 -22.63
N GLY A 78 -11.39 17.92 -22.40
CA GLY A 78 -10.61 18.29 -21.21
C GLY A 78 -9.12 17.96 -21.34
N SER A 79 -8.45 17.61 -20.23
CA SER A 79 -7.04 17.24 -20.24
C SER A 79 -6.78 16.07 -21.18
N SER A 80 -5.76 16.15 -22.03
CA SER A 80 -5.57 15.20 -23.12
C SER A 80 -4.10 14.77 -23.24
N LEU A 81 -3.89 13.53 -23.62
CA LEU A 81 -2.63 12.99 -24.10
C LEU A 81 -2.45 13.24 -25.61
N TRP A 82 -3.46 13.88 -26.23
CA TRP A 82 -3.57 14.17 -27.67
C TRP A 82 -3.47 12.91 -28.53
N LEU A 83 -4.20 11.88 -28.11
CA LEU A 83 -4.30 10.64 -28.85
C LEU A 83 -5.08 10.87 -30.15
N THR A 84 -4.64 10.19 -31.20
CA THR A 84 -5.33 10.19 -32.49
C THR A 84 -6.02 8.86 -32.78
N PRO A 85 -7.13 8.82 -33.53
CA PRO A 85 -7.78 7.56 -33.87
C PRO A 85 -6.82 6.59 -34.57
N GLY A 86 -6.77 5.35 -34.10
CA GLY A 86 -5.87 4.32 -34.59
C GLY A 86 -4.44 4.36 -34.00
N GLU A 87 -4.11 5.36 -33.23
CA GLU A 87 -2.83 5.43 -32.53
C GLU A 87 -2.68 4.26 -31.54
N LYS A 88 -1.48 3.71 -31.48
CA LYS A 88 -1.16 2.56 -30.63
C LYS A 88 -0.11 2.91 -29.60
N LEU A 89 -0.44 2.72 -28.32
CA LEU A 89 0.47 2.89 -27.20
C LEU A 89 0.39 1.67 -26.25
N LYS A 90 1.44 1.44 -25.50
CA LYS A 90 1.42 0.48 -24.39
C LYS A 90 0.44 0.93 -23.32
N MET A 91 -0.24 -0.04 -22.69
CA MET A 91 -1.08 0.22 -21.50
C MET A 91 -0.31 1.04 -20.45
N LEU A 92 0.92 0.62 -20.12
CA LEU A 92 1.74 1.31 -19.12
C LEU A 92 1.99 2.78 -19.47
N ASP A 93 2.25 3.12 -20.74
CA ASP A 93 2.47 4.50 -21.19
C ASP A 93 1.19 5.33 -21.07
N MET A 94 0.02 4.76 -21.40
CA MET A 94 -1.26 5.40 -21.18
C MET A 94 -1.54 5.66 -19.70
N LEU A 95 -1.21 4.73 -18.80
CA LEU A 95 -1.36 4.91 -17.36
C LEU A 95 -0.49 6.06 -16.82
N TYR A 96 0.73 6.22 -17.33
CA TYR A 96 1.53 7.41 -17.04
C TYR A 96 0.85 8.70 -17.56
N GLY A 97 0.35 8.70 -18.78
CA GLY A 97 -0.38 9.84 -19.34
C GLY A 97 -1.62 10.21 -18.51
N ILE A 98 -2.37 9.22 -18.02
CA ILE A 98 -3.52 9.40 -17.14
C ILE A 98 -3.11 10.08 -15.83
N MET A 99 -2.04 9.63 -15.20
CA MET A 99 -1.69 10.10 -13.86
C MET A 99 -0.88 11.40 -13.87
N LEU A 100 0.04 11.59 -14.82
CA LEU A 100 0.94 12.74 -14.84
C LEU A 100 0.25 14.00 -15.38
N ILE A 101 -0.41 13.88 -16.53
CA ILE A 101 -1.05 15.03 -17.21
C ILE A 101 -2.57 14.93 -17.30
N SER A 102 -3.14 13.98 -16.59
CA SER A 102 -4.61 13.85 -16.47
C SER A 102 -5.36 13.50 -17.76
N GLY A 103 -4.72 12.83 -18.76
CA GLY A 103 -5.30 12.52 -20.07
C GLY A 103 -6.65 11.81 -20.01
N ASN A 104 -7.76 12.50 -20.36
CA ASN A 104 -9.10 11.92 -20.39
C ASN A 104 -9.26 10.93 -21.54
N ASP A 105 -8.72 11.27 -22.71
CA ASP A 105 -8.64 10.40 -23.89
C ASP A 105 -7.99 9.04 -23.57
N ALA A 106 -6.88 9.06 -22.84
CA ALA A 106 -6.21 7.82 -22.38
C ALA A 106 -7.08 7.01 -21.41
N THR A 107 -7.87 7.67 -20.51
CA THR A 107 -8.78 6.93 -19.63
C THR A 107 -9.87 6.19 -20.39
N VAL A 108 -10.40 6.83 -21.45
CA VAL A 108 -11.42 6.23 -22.31
C VAL A 108 -10.83 5.06 -23.11
N ALA A 109 -9.65 5.24 -23.72
CA ALA A 109 -8.98 4.18 -24.46
C ALA A 109 -8.69 2.95 -23.59
N VAL A 110 -8.20 3.15 -22.36
CA VAL A 110 -7.97 2.09 -21.37
C VAL A 110 -9.27 1.41 -20.96
N ALA A 111 -10.32 2.17 -20.71
CA ALA A 111 -11.63 1.65 -20.30
C ALA A 111 -12.27 0.78 -21.41
N GLU A 112 -12.21 1.25 -22.65
CA GLU A 112 -12.71 0.49 -23.81
C GLU A 112 -11.91 -0.80 -24.05
N HIS A 113 -10.59 -0.73 -23.92
CA HIS A 113 -9.73 -1.92 -24.08
C HIS A 113 -10.02 -3.01 -23.04
N ILE A 114 -10.17 -2.62 -21.76
CA ILE A 114 -10.35 -3.60 -20.67
C ILE A 114 -11.76 -4.19 -20.62
N SER A 115 -12.78 -3.36 -20.85
CA SER A 115 -14.19 -3.73 -20.56
C SER A 115 -15.15 -3.50 -21.71
N GLY A 116 -14.64 -3.13 -22.89
CA GLY A 116 -15.42 -2.89 -24.12
C GLY A 116 -16.19 -1.57 -24.13
N SER A 117 -16.34 -0.88 -22.99
CA SER A 117 -16.98 0.45 -22.90
C SER A 117 -16.61 1.17 -21.60
N VAL A 118 -16.69 2.53 -21.65
CA VAL A 118 -16.54 3.37 -20.45
C VAL A 118 -17.56 3.02 -19.37
N GLY A 119 -18.81 2.73 -19.73
CA GLY A 119 -19.86 2.37 -18.78
C GLY A 119 -19.59 1.04 -18.04
N ASN A 120 -19.09 0.04 -18.74
CA ASN A 120 -18.72 -1.23 -18.11
C ASN A 120 -17.51 -1.03 -17.18
N PHE A 121 -16.51 -0.26 -17.62
CA PHE A 121 -15.34 0.06 -16.79
C PHE A 121 -15.72 0.82 -15.51
N ALA A 122 -16.62 1.80 -15.62
CA ALA A 122 -17.12 2.56 -14.48
C ALA A 122 -17.88 1.69 -13.46
N LYS A 123 -18.57 0.63 -13.94
CA LYS A 123 -19.17 -0.38 -13.04
C LYS A 123 -18.09 -1.15 -12.27
N LEU A 124 -17.04 -1.62 -12.94
CA LEU A 124 -15.91 -2.27 -12.28
C LEU A 124 -15.25 -1.35 -11.23
N MET A 125 -15.06 -0.07 -11.56
CA MET A 125 -14.54 0.94 -10.63
C MET A 125 -15.43 1.06 -9.39
N THR A 126 -16.74 1.14 -9.56
CA THR A 126 -17.71 1.27 -8.46
C THR A 126 -17.77 0.01 -7.60
N GLU A 127 -17.82 -1.16 -8.21
CA GLU A 127 -17.80 -2.46 -7.53
C GLU A 127 -16.52 -2.61 -6.70
N LYS A 128 -15.37 -2.28 -7.25
CA LYS A 128 -14.11 -2.27 -6.53
C LYS A 128 -14.11 -1.27 -5.37
N ALA A 129 -14.60 -0.06 -5.58
CA ALA A 129 -14.72 0.95 -4.52
C ALA A 129 -15.54 0.42 -3.34
N HIS A 130 -16.70 -0.19 -3.60
CA HIS A 130 -17.54 -0.79 -2.57
C HIS A 130 -16.86 -1.98 -1.87
N ALA A 131 -16.18 -2.85 -2.62
CA ALA A 131 -15.45 -4.01 -2.08
C ALA A 131 -14.34 -3.62 -1.09
N ILE A 132 -13.70 -2.48 -1.28
CA ILE A 132 -12.68 -1.94 -0.36
C ILE A 132 -13.26 -1.03 0.74
N GLY A 133 -14.59 -0.92 0.82
CA GLY A 133 -15.30 -0.18 1.87
C GLY A 133 -15.51 1.32 1.57
N ALA A 134 -15.36 1.75 0.32
CA ALA A 134 -15.70 3.10 -0.14
C ALA A 134 -17.17 3.16 -0.59
N ALA A 135 -18.09 3.00 0.37
CA ALA A 135 -19.50 2.76 0.10
C ALA A 135 -20.31 4.00 -0.37
N ASN A 136 -19.75 5.21 -0.19
CA ASN A 136 -20.38 6.46 -0.64
C ASN A 136 -19.78 6.98 -1.95
N THR A 137 -19.36 6.06 -2.83
CA THR A 137 -18.73 6.37 -4.10
C THR A 137 -19.49 5.72 -5.24
N ASN A 138 -19.72 6.47 -6.31
CA ASN A 138 -20.28 5.96 -7.55
C ASN A 138 -19.55 6.61 -8.74
N PHE A 139 -19.01 5.79 -9.62
CA PHE A 139 -18.36 6.22 -10.84
C PHE A 139 -19.27 5.91 -12.05
N VAL A 140 -19.43 6.87 -12.94
CA VAL A 140 -20.17 6.71 -14.20
C VAL A 140 -19.27 6.91 -15.43
N ASN A 141 -18.04 7.40 -15.22
CA ASN A 141 -17.01 7.51 -16.25
C ASN A 141 -15.62 7.26 -15.64
N SER A 142 -14.61 7.14 -16.51
CA SER A 142 -13.23 6.86 -16.13
C SER A 142 -12.35 8.06 -15.87
N SER A 143 -12.84 9.28 -16.15
CA SER A 143 -12.03 10.51 -16.15
C SER A 143 -12.33 11.46 -15.00
N GLY A 144 -13.56 11.45 -14.48
CA GLY A 144 -14.06 12.42 -13.49
C GLY A 144 -14.72 13.65 -14.10
N LEU A 145 -15.10 13.60 -15.37
CA LEU A 145 -15.97 14.61 -15.98
C LEU A 145 -17.31 14.68 -15.22
N PRO A 146 -17.90 15.87 -15.08
CA PRO A 146 -19.09 16.06 -14.26
C PRO A 146 -20.29 15.24 -14.76
N ASP A 147 -20.93 14.55 -13.84
CA ASP A 147 -22.22 13.89 -13.98
C ASP A 147 -22.90 13.86 -12.61
N PRO A 148 -24.21 14.12 -12.49
CA PRO A 148 -24.90 14.15 -11.20
C PRO A 148 -24.77 12.85 -10.39
N ASN A 149 -24.58 11.72 -11.07
CA ASN A 149 -24.38 10.41 -10.45
C ASN A 149 -22.93 10.06 -10.23
N HIS A 150 -21.96 10.93 -10.59
CA HIS A 150 -20.54 10.71 -10.41
C HIS A 150 -20.06 11.43 -9.14
N TYR A 151 -19.92 10.70 -8.05
CA TYR A 151 -19.57 11.27 -6.75
C TYR A 151 -18.66 10.35 -5.93
N SER A 152 -17.97 10.95 -4.99
CA SER A 152 -17.23 10.28 -3.94
C SER A 152 -17.24 11.13 -2.67
N THR A 153 -16.52 10.69 -1.65
CA THR A 153 -16.27 11.45 -0.42
C THR A 153 -14.77 11.53 -0.15
N ALA A 154 -14.34 12.50 0.67
CA ALA A 154 -12.93 12.58 1.05
C ALA A 154 -12.47 11.29 1.74
N ARG A 155 -13.32 10.70 2.60
CA ARG A 155 -13.04 9.41 3.27
C ARG A 155 -12.88 8.27 2.29
N ASP A 156 -13.74 8.17 1.31
CA ASP A 156 -13.71 7.07 0.36
C ASP A 156 -12.52 7.18 -0.58
N LEU A 157 -12.19 8.39 -1.07
CA LEU A 157 -10.97 8.62 -1.85
C LEU A 157 -9.70 8.29 -1.06
N ALA A 158 -9.67 8.58 0.25
CA ALA A 158 -8.56 8.19 1.11
C ALA A 158 -8.42 6.66 1.22
N LYS A 159 -9.54 5.91 1.40
CA LYS A 159 -9.53 4.44 1.41
C LYS A 159 -9.08 3.86 0.06
N ILE A 160 -9.60 4.40 -1.05
CA ILE A 160 -9.23 4.01 -2.41
C ILE A 160 -7.71 4.20 -2.60
N THR A 161 -7.19 5.35 -2.19
CA THR A 161 -5.77 5.66 -2.31
C THR A 161 -4.90 4.76 -1.44
N ALA A 162 -5.31 4.50 -0.19
CA ALA A 162 -4.61 3.58 0.72
C ALA A 162 -4.56 2.15 0.15
N TYR A 163 -5.64 1.72 -0.51
CA TYR A 163 -5.67 0.45 -1.23
C TYR A 163 -4.68 0.46 -2.41
N GLY A 164 -4.65 1.53 -3.20
CA GLY A 164 -3.71 1.69 -4.32
C GLY A 164 -2.26 1.57 -3.90
N TYR A 165 -1.86 2.18 -2.79
CA TYR A 165 -0.48 2.14 -2.26
C TYR A 165 0.00 0.73 -1.87
N LYS A 166 -0.87 -0.27 -1.77
CA LYS A 166 -0.47 -1.67 -1.59
C LYS A 166 0.14 -2.28 -2.86
N ASN A 167 -0.09 -1.67 -4.02
CA ASN A 167 0.48 -2.08 -5.28
C ASN A 167 1.76 -1.25 -5.57
N PRO A 168 2.95 -1.87 -5.69
CA PRO A 168 4.20 -1.15 -5.95
C PRO A 168 4.17 -0.34 -7.26
N LEU A 169 3.52 -0.86 -8.31
CA LEU A 169 3.43 -0.16 -9.60
C LEU A 169 2.51 1.07 -9.51
N PHE A 170 1.44 1.01 -8.72
CA PHE A 170 0.65 2.19 -8.41
C PHE A 170 1.53 3.28 -7.77
N SER A 171 2.27 2.93 -6.73
CA SER A 171 3.17 3.86 -6.02
C SER A 171 4.22 4.46 -6.95
N GLN A 172 4.77 3.65 -7.85
CA GLN A 172 5.73 4.08 -8.85
C GLN A 172 5.12 5.11 -9.81
N ILE A 173 3.95 4.81 -10.39
CA ILE A 173 3.29 5.68 -11.37
C ILE A 173 2.90 7.03 -10.74
N VAL A 174 2.20 7.02 -9.60
CA VAL A 174 1.75 8.25 -8.96
C VAL A 174 2.88 9.12 -8.40
N GLY A 175 4.01 8.50 -8.05
CA GLY A 175 5.22 9.17 -7.55
C GLY A 175 6.17 9.65 -8.64
N THR A 176 5.90 9.35 -9.91
CA THR A 176 6.76 9.74 -11.02
C THR A 176 6.60 11.22 -11.34
N ARG A 177 7.71 11.98 -11.31
CA ARG A 177 7.73 13.42 -11.60
C ARG A 177 7.73 13.73 -13.08
N HIS A 178 8.41 12.89 -13.86
CA HIS A 178 8.65 13.09 -15.29
C HIS A 178 8.75 11.75 -16.01
N LYS A 179 8.17 11.66 -17.19
CA LYS A 179 8.21 10.46 -18.04
C LYS A 179 8.12 10.86 -19.51
N VAL A 180 9.04 10.33 -20.31
CA VAL A 180 8.95 10.38 -21.76
C VAL A 180 8.29 9.09 -22.25
N ILE A 181 7.29 9.23 -23.13
CA ILE A 181 6.57 8.10 -23.75
C ILE A 181 6.50 8.31 -25.28
N PRO A 182 6.40 7.24 -26.07
CA PRO A 182 6.31 7.37 -27.52
C PRO A 182 5.19 8.27 -28.01
N TRP A 183 5.44 8.99 -29.12
CA TRP A 183 4.39 9.71 -29.88
C TRP A 183 4.36 9.23 -31.32
N PRO A 184 3.67 8.11 -31.61
CA PRO A 184 3.63 7.54 -32.95
C PRO A 184 3.20 8.54 -34.01
N GLY A 185 3.95 8.62 -35.11
CA GLY A 185 3.69 9.56 -36.20
C GLY A 185 4.25 10.98 -36.00
N LYS A 186 4.99 11.22 -34.93
CA LYS A 186 5.73 12.46 -34.69
C LYS A 186 7.22 12.21 -34.72
N ASP A 187 8.01 13.28 -34.92
CA ASP A 187 9.47 13.27 -34.91
C ASP A 187 10.08 13.41 -33.50
N HIS A 188 9.23 13.49 -32.49
CA HIS A 188 9.59 13.55 -31.07
C HIS A 188 8.59 12.77 -30.23
N ASP A 189 9.03 12.40 -29.03
CA ASP A 189 8.23 11.71 -28.01
C ASP A 189 7.40 12.69 -27.18
N ARG A 190 6.41 12.16 -26.45
CA ARG A 190 5.64 12.95 -25.47
C ARG A 190 6.43 13.11 -24.19
N ASP A 191 6.63 14.33 -23.77
CA ASP A 191 7.35 14.71 -22.56
C ASP A 191 6.33 15.07 -21.45
N LEU A 192 6.14 14.17 -20.48
CA LEU A 192 5.08 14.25 -19.47
C LEU A 192 5.63 14.68 -18.13
N TYR A 193 5.27 15.88 -17.67
CA TYR A 193 5.56 16.38 -16.33
C TYR A 193 4.34 16.23 -15.43
N ASN A 194 4.53 15.65 -14.23
CA ASN A 194 3.44 15.44 -13.29
C ASN A 194 2.93 16.79 -12.75
N GLU A 195 1.63 17.03 -12.90
CA GLU A 195 0.97 18.24 -12.40
C GLU A 195 0.94 18.32 -10.87
N ASN A 196 1.19 17.22 -10.16
CA ASN A 196 1.14 17.17 -8.71
C ASN A 196 2.40 17.79 -8.07
N LYS A 197 2.27 19.05 -7.66
CA LYS A 197 3.36 19.81 -7.03
C LYS A 197 3.81 19.25 -5.67
N ILE A 198 3.02 18.40 -5.00
CA ILE A 198 3.40 17.76 -3.74
C ILE A 198 4.70 16.94 -3.91
N LEU A 199 4.92 16.36 -5.09
CA LEU A 199 6.14 15.62 -5.41
C LEU A 199 7.43 16.45 -5.29
N THR A 200 7.34 17.78 -5.36
CA THR A 200 8.47 18.70 -5.27
C THR A 200 8.42 19.63 -4.06
N LEU A 201 7.23 19.99 -3.59
CA LEU A 201 7.05 20.94 -2.50
C LEU A 201 7.09 20.32 -1.12
N MET A 202 6.84 18.99 -1.03
CA MET A 202 6.72 18.27 0.25
C MET A 202 7.85 17.26 0.40
N GLU A 203 8.59 17.31 1.50
CA GLU A 203 9.57 16.28 1.82
C GLU A 203 8.87 14.94 2.06
N GLY A 204 9.32 13.90 1.34
CA GLY A 204 8.66 12.59 1.34
C GLY A 204 7.39 12.54 0.49
N GLY A 205 7.01 13.64 -0.20
CA GLY A 205 5.86 13.68 -1.10
C GLY A 205 5.97 12.64 -2.22
N ASN A 206 4.95 11.77 -2.35
CA ASN A 206 5.01 10.60 -3.23
C ASN A 206 3.71 10.36 -4.04
N GLY A 207 2.88 11.36 -4.24
CA GLY A 207 1.67 11.30 -5.07
C GLY A 207 0.63 12.30 -4.62
N VAL A 208 -0.61 12.25 -5.10
CA VAL A 208 -1.24 11.18 -5.89
C VAL A 208 -1.88 11.75 -7.16
N LYS A 209 -2.94 12.61 -7.02
CA LYS A 209 -3.67 13.15 -8.19
C LYS A 209 -4.34 14.48 -7.89
N THR A 210 -4.21 15.43 -8.82
CA THR A 210 -4.94 16.68 -8.90
C THR A 210 -6.31 16.49 -9.58
N GLY A 211 -7.24 17.37 -9.30
CA GLY A 211 -8.52 17.43 -10.00
C GLY A 211 -9.13 18.83 -9.99
N TYR A 212 -9.76 19.21 -11.08
CA TYR A 212 -10.54 20.44 -11.19
C TYR A 212 -11.65 20.31 -12.23
N THR A 213 -12.82 20.73 -11.87
CA THR A 213 -13.91 21.13 -12.77
C THR A 213 -14.64 22.29 -12.12
N GLU A 214 -15.41 23.07 -12.88
CA GLU A 214 -16.21 24.14 -12.30
C GLU A 214 -17.18 23.64 -11.22
N ALA A 215 -17.75 22.46 -11.41
CA ALA A 215 -18.68 21.84 -10.46
C ALA A 215 -18.00 21.28 -9.19
N ALA A 216 -16.75 20.84 -9.28
CA ALA A 216 -16.02 20.21 -8.18
C ALA A 216 -15.17 21.19 -7.36
N GLY A 217 -14.81 22.36 -7.94
CA GLY A 217 -13.73 23.17 -7.40
C GLY A 217 -12.37 22.48 -7.53
N ARG A 218 -11.36 22.95 -6.82
CA ARG A 218 -10.03 22.32 -6.79
C ARG A 218 -10.01 21.16 -5.82
N CYS A 219 -9.57 20.01 -6.30
CA CYS A 219 -9.47 18.75 -5.56
C CYS A 219 -8.03 18.23 -5.60
N LEU A 220 -7.53 17.70 -4.51
CA LEU A 220 -6.21 17.10 -4.44
C LEU A 220 -6.21 15.90 -3.50
N VAL A 221 -5.72 14.78 -4.00
CA VAL A 221 -5.32 13.64 -3.17
C VAL A 221 -3.81 13.64 -3.12
N SER A 222 -3.25 13.64 -1.91
CA SER A 222 -1.80 13.72 -1.69
C SER A 222 -1.31 12.60 -0.79
N GLY A 223 -0.06 12.18 -1.00
CA GLY A 223 0.65 11.24 -0.17
C GLY A 223 2.01 11.76 0.23
N ALA A 224 2.44 11.45 1.46
CA ALA A 224 3.83 11.62 1.88
C ALA A 224 4.27 10.45 2.77
N LYS A 225 5.52 10.00 2.60
CA LYS A 225 6.10 8.91 3.37
C LYS A 225 7.38 9.37 4.06
N ARG A 226 7.44 9.23 5.40
CA ARG A 226 8.65 9.42 6.22
C ARG A 226 8.74 8.31 7.26
N ASP A 227 9.91 7.80 7.53
CA ASP A 227 10.19 6.77 8.55
C ASP A 227 9.22 5.56 8.48
N ASN A 228 8.91 5.11 7.26
CA ASN A 228 7.94 4.06 6.94
C ASN A 228 6.47 4.37 7.28
N VAL A 229 6.14 5.60 7.70
CA VAL A 229 4.76 6.08 7.86
C VAL A 229 4.30 6.69 6.56
N GLN A 230 3.21 6.17 5.99
CA GLN A 230 2.55 6.73 4.80
C GLN A 230 1.30 7.49 5.24
N ILE A 231 1.31 8.81 5.06
CA ILE A 231 0.13 9.66 5.27
C ILE A 231 -0.53 9.94 3.93
N ILE A 232 -1.86 9.91 3.94
CA ILE A 232 -2.70 10.30 2.80
C ILE A 232 -3.60 11.44 3.24
N THR A 233 -3.70 12.47 2.40
CA THR A 233 -4.66 13.56 2.57
C THR A 233 -5.55 13.67 1.35
N VAL A 234 -6.80 14.03 1.58
CA VAL A 234 -7.74 14.39 0.54
C VAL A 234 -8.33 15.74 0.88
N VAL A 235 -8.27 16.68 -0.04
CA VAL A 235 -8.97 17.97 0.03
C VAL A 235 -9.87 18.11 -1.19
N LEU A 236 -11.14 18.46 -0.96
CA LEU A 236 -12.14 18.65 -2.01
C LEU A 236 -12.75 20.03 -1.90
N ASP A 237 -12.88 20.70 -3.05
CA ASP A 237 -13.40 22.05 -3.17
C ASP A 237 -12.62 23.03 -2.25
N SER A 238 -11.32 23.18 -2.54
CA SER A 238 -10.36 23.98 -1.78
C SER A 238 -9.88 25.18 -2.61
N ASP A 239 -9.87 26.36 -2.03
CA ASP A 239 -9.28 27.54 -2.67
C ASP A 239 -7.75 27.46 -2.71
N HIS A 240 -7.13 26.82 -1.71
CA HIS A 240 -5.68 26.69 -1.53
C HIS A 240 -5.25 25.20 -1.38
N MET A 241 -5.57 24.36 -2.39
CA MET A 241 -5.41 22.91 -2.28
C MET A 241 -3.98 22.44 -1.97
N TRP A 242 -2.96 23.20 -2.37
CA TRP A 242 -1.56 22.85 -2.10
C TRP A 242 -1.19 23.09 -0.65
N GLU A 243 -1.52 24.29 -0.16
CA GLU A 243 -1.26 24.73 1.22
C GLU A 243 -2.06 23.86 2.22
N ASP A 244 -3.34 23.65 1.95
CA ASP A 244 -4.22 22.77 2.75
C ASP A 244 -3.64 21.36 2.83
N SER A 245 -3.22 20.78 1.68
CA SER A 245 -2.67 19.43 1.65
C SER A 245 -1.32 19.33 2.36
N MET A 246 -0.41 20.28 2.17
CA MET A 246 0.89 20.27 2.86
C MET A 246 0.73 20.41 4.37
N ALA A 247 -0.14 21.31 4.82
CA ALA A 247 -0.43 21.48 6.26
C ALA A 247 -1.01 20.20 6.87
N LEU A 248 -1.92 19.53 6.16
CA LEU A 248 -2.51 18.27 6.59
C LEU A 248 -1.50 17.10 6.58
N LEU A 249 -0.62 17.02 5.57
CA LEU A 249 0.44 16.00 5.52
C LEU A 249 1.41 16.16 6.69
N GLU A 250 1.89 17.38 6.95
CA GLU A 250 2.75 17.67 8.10
C GLU A 250 2.06 17.39 9.44
N TYR A 251 0.77 17.75 9.55
CA TYR A 251 -0.03 17.44 10.73
C TYR A 251 -0.08 15.92 10.96
N GLY A 252 -0.40 15.14 9.92
CA GLY A 252 -0.50 13.69 10.02
C GLY A 252 0.84 13.00 10.36
N LEU A 253 1.95 13.42 9.72
CA LEU A 253 3.29 12.89 9.99
C LEU A 253 3.75 13.15 11.41
N LYS A 254 3.34 14.24 12.03
CA LYS A 254 3.64 14.56 13.45
C LYS A 254 2.85 13.71 14.45
N GLN A 255 1.67 13.18 14.05
CA GLN A 255 0.79 12.39 14.93
C GLN A 255 1.19 10.92 15.02
N ILE A 256 1.97 10.42 14.08
CA ILE A 256 2.32 9.00 13.97
C ILE A 256 3.83 8.83 14.13
N LYS A 257 4.22 7.84 14.94
CA LYS A 257 5.62 7.41 15.10
C LYS A 257 5.75 5.95 14.71
N THR A 258 6.88 5.59 14.14
CA THR A 258 7.24 4.19 13.93
C THR A 258 7.79 3.61 15.22
N VAL A 259 7.24 2.48 15.66
CA VAL A 259 7.73 1.72 16.82
C VAL A 259 8.12 0.33 16.35
N THR A 260 9.36 -0.07 16.61
CA THR A 260 9.84 -1.43 16.35
C THR A 260 9.20 -2.37 17.37
N MET A 261 8.48 -3.37 16.89
CA MET A 261 7.90 -4.44 17.72
C MET A 261 8.88 -5.59 17.91
N PHE A 262 9.60 -5.96 16.84
CA PHE A 262 10.56 -7.05 16.83
C PHE A 262 11.75 -6.68 15.96
N ASN A 263 12.95 -7.08 16.41
CA ASN A 263 14.15 -6.98 15.60
C ASN A 263 14.43 -8.31 14.91
N LYS A 264 15.07 -8.26 13.76
CA LYS A 264 15.58 -9.45 13.08
C LYS A 264 16.43 -10.27 14.05
N GLY A 265 16.12 -11.56 14.17
CA GLY A 265 16.81 -12.48 15.07
C GLY A 265 16.15 -12.65 16.44
N ASP A 266 15.12 -11.86 16.79
CA ASP A 266 14.37 -12.06 18.03
C ASP A 266 13.75 -13.46 18.07
N VAL A 267 13.96 -14.16 19.19
CA VAL A 267 13.42 -15.50 19.42
C VAL A 267 11.99 -15.37 19.95
N LEU A 268 11.01 -15.85 19.20
CA LEU A 268 9.61 -15.78 19.59
C LEU A 268 9.04 -17.09 20.12
N LYS A 269 9.58 -18.23 19.71
CA LYS A 269 9.08 -19.56 20.13
C LYS A 269 10.18 -20.59 20.04
N THR A 270 10.12 -21.62 20.90
CA THR A 270 10.89 -22.86 20.75
C THR A 270 9.94 -23.99 20.39
N VAL A 271 10.27 -24.75 19.35
CA VAL A 271 9.47 -25.87 18.84
C VAL A 271 10.21 -27.19 19.12
N GLN A 272 9.49 -28.19 19.55
CA GLN A 272 10.06 -29.54 19.75
C GLN A 272 10.43 -30.20 18.42
N VAL A 273 11.56 -30.88 18.38
CA VAL A 273 12.04 -31.60 17.19
C VAL A 273 12.05 -33.08 17.44
N ASN A 274 11.19 -33.79 16.72
CA ASN A 274 11.18 -35.24 16.72
C ASN A 274 12.32 -35.79 15.87
N ASN A 275 12.87 -36.95 16.26
CA ASN A 275 13.94 -37.64 15.53
C ASN A 275 15.18 -36.79 15.27
N GLY A 276 15.34 -35.65 15.96
CA GLY A 276 16.46 -34.73 15.86
C GLY A 276 17.55 -35.01 16.90
N LYS A 277 18.83 -34.70 16.58
CA LYS A 277 19.94 -34.70 17.55
C LYS A 277 19.70 -33.66 18.67
N SER A 278 19.04 -32.54 18.39
CA SER A 278 18.49 -31.59 19.37
C SER A 278 17.00 -31.85 19.59
N GLN A 279 16.53 -31.67 20.83
CA GLN A 279 15.11 -31.84 21.19
C GLN A 279 14.25 -30.62 20.82
N GLY A 280 14.86 -29.48 20.47
CA GLY A 280 14.15 -28.26 20.11
C GLY A 280 14.95 -27.38 19.18
N VAL A 281 14.25 -26.51 18.48
CA VAL A 281 14.81 -25.45 17.66
C VAL A 281 14.10 -24.12 17.98
N GLN A 282 14.87 -23.05 18.09
CA GLN A 282 14.34 -21.70 18.25
C GLN A 282 13.83 -21.18 16.92
N LEU A 283 12.66 -20.55 16.94
CA LEU A 283 12.10 -19.81 15.82
C LEU A 283 12.38 -18.32 16.02
N ILE A 284 13.01 -17.72 15.04
CA ILE A 284 13.39 -16.32 15.02
C ILE A 284 12.65 -15.58 13.91
N ILE A 285 12.48 -14.28 14.10
CA ILE A 285 12.04 -13.35 13.05
C ILE A 285 13.18 -13.11 12.07
N ASN A 286 12.87 -13.12 10.77
CA ASN A 286 13.85 -12.98 9.69
C ASN A 286 14.07 -11.55 9.20
N GLU A 287 13.27 -10.58 9.69
CA GLU A 287 13.34 -9.15 9.33
C GLU A 287 12.87 -8.26 10.49
N ASP A 288 13.23 -6.98 10.47
CA ASP A 288 12.73 -6.02 11.45
C ASP A 288 11.24 -5.74 11.22
N VAL A 289 10.47 -5.71 12.30
CA VAL A 289 9.02 -5.47 12.27
C VAL A 289 8.70 -4.18 13.00
N SER A 290 8.17 -3.21 12.28
CA SER A 290 7.79 -1.91 12.82
C SER A 290 6.33 -1.60 12.50
N ILE A 291 5.67 -0.91 13.42
CA ILE A 291 4.28 -0.48 13.28
C ILE A 291 4.17 1.04 13.41
N PRO A 292 3.27 1.68 12.64
CA PRO A 292 2.93 3.07 12.82
C PRO A 292 1.96 3.21 13.98
N VAL A 293 2.33 3.96 15.01
CA VAL A 293 1.48 4.18 16.18
C VAL A 293 1.31 5.65 16.48
N SER A 294 0.13 6.04 16.92
CA SER A 294 -0.06 7.27 17.71
C SER A 294 0.02 6.94 19.21
N GLU A 295 0.11 7.94 20.04
CA GLU A 295 0.16 7.75 21.51
C GLU A 295 -1.03 6.93 22.05
N SER A 296 -2.18 6.99 21.39
CA SER A 296 -3.42 6.30 21.83
C SER A 296 -3.58 4.86 21.32
N ASP A 297 -2.76 4.34 20.41
CA ASP A 297 -3.10 3.12 19.66
C ASP A 297 -2.22 1.91 19.93
N ARG A 298 -1.19 2.04 20.74
CA ARG A 298 -0.24 0.93 20.94
C ARG A 298 -0.92 -0.35 21.44
N GLU A 299 -1.96 -0.21 22.26
CA GLU A 299 -2.73 -1.31 22.82
C GLU A 299 -3.68 -1.98 21.81
N GLU A 300 -3.95 -1.34 20.69
CA GLU A 300 -4.77 -1.88 19.61
C GLU A 300 -4.05 -2.91 18.72
N PHE A 301 -2.71 -2.99 18.86
CA PHE A 301 -1.90 -3.97 18.17
C PHE A 301 -1.73 -5.23 19.02
N LYS A 302 -2.07 -6.38 18.44
CA LYS A 302 -1.91 -7.70 19.05
C LYS A 302 -1.05 -8.60 18.17
N THR A 303 -0.33 -9.51 18.81
CA THR A 303 0.54 -10.48 18.12
C THR A 303 -0.01 -11.90 18.29
N ILE A 304 -0.08 -12.65 17.20
CA ILE A 304 -0.42 -14.07 17.18
C ILE A 304 0.72 -14.85 16.54
N ILE A 305 1.24 -15.87 17.24
CA ILE A 305 2.28 -16.75 16.74
C ILE A 305 1.65 -18.04 16.23
N ASP A 306 1.61 -18.17 14.90
CA ASP A 306 1.14 -19.38 14.22
C ASP A 306 2.34 -20.28 13.89
N ALA A 307 2.66 -21.20 14.77
CA ALA A 307 3.73 -22.18 14.56
C ALA A 307 3.37 -23.51 15.23
N PRO A 308 3.74 -24.65 14.63
CA PRO A 308 3.49 -25.96 15.20
C PRO A 308 4.16 -26.10 16.57
N THR A 309 3.70 -27.06 17.36
CA THR A 309 4.34 -27.40 18.64
C THR A 309 5.47 -28.41 18.46
N LYS A 310 5.42 -29.21 17.37
CA LYS A 310 6.40 -30.27 17.05
C LYS A 310 6.67 -30.32 15.56
N ILE A 311 7.91 -30.60 15.18
CA ILE A 311 8.35 -30.76 13.78
C ILE A 311 9.32 -31.92 13.66
N GLU A 312 9.55 -32.42 12.46
CA GLU A 312 10.46 -33.54 12.19
C GLU A 312 11.84 -33.05 11.72
N ALA A 313 12.91 -33.69 12.22
CA ALA A 313 14.25 -33.50 11.68
C ALA A 313 14.41 -34.23 10.33
N PRO A 314 15.28 -33.72 9.41
CA PRO A 314 16.25 -32.64 9.60
C PRO A 314 15.62 -31.23 9.41
N ILE A 315 16.24 -30.24 10.04
CA ILE A 315 15.88 -28.82 9.90
C ILE A 315 17.12 -28.06 9.47
N ILE A 316 16.95 -27.13 8.56
CA ILE A 316 18.04 -26.25 8.11
C ILE A 316 17.82 -24.80 8.62
N PRO A 317 18.91 -24.05 8.90
CA PRO A 317 18.81 -22.65 9.28
C PRO A 317 18.06 -21.84 8.23
N GLY A 318 17.19 -20.92 8.64
CA GLY A 318 16.36 -20.12 7.73
C GLY A 318 15.15 -20.85 7.17
N GLN A 319 14.92 -22.12 7.46
CA GLN A 319 13.73 -22.84 7.05
C GLN A 319 12.50 -22.21 7.69
N LYS A 320 11.52 -21.82 6.88
CA LYS A 320 10.22 -21.35 7.34
C LYS A 320 9.46 -22.46 8.07
N ILE A 321 9.05 -22.17 9.29
CA ILE A 321 8.35 -23.15 10.17
C ILE A 321 6.98 -22.59 10.60
N GLY A 322 6.86 -21.29 10.70
CA GLY A 322 5.64 -20.64 11.10
C GLY A 322 5.59 -19.20 10.63
N LYS A 323 4.69 -18.43 11.22
CA LYS A 323 4.59 -16.99 11.02
C LYS A 323 4.13 -16.29 12.30
N VAL A 324 4.45 -15.03 12.43
CA VAL A 324 3.83 -14.13 13.39
C VAL A 324 2.88 -13.22 12.63
N ARG A 325 1.64 -13.16 13.10
CA ARG A 325 0.64 -12.19 12.59
C ARG A 325 0.50 -11.05 13.58
N ILE A 326 0.51 -9.85 13.03
CA ILE A 326 0.25 -8.62 13.78
C ILE A 326 -1.16 -8.19 13.40
N LEU A 327 -2.01 -8.03 14.39
CA LEU A 327 -3.38 -7.56 14.22
C LEU A 327 -3.48 -6.11 14.68
N TYR A 328 -4.25 -5.32 13.96
CA TYR A 328 -4.71 -4.00 14.38
C TYR A 328 -6.23 -4.01 14.43
N LYS A 329 -6.83 -3.74 15.61
CA LYS A 329 -8.28 -3.84 15.81
C LYS A 329 -8.87 -5.16 15.31
N GLU A 330 -8.26 -6.27 15.71
CA GLU A 330 -8.64 -7.66 15.36
C GLU A 330 -8.52 -8.00 13.84
N LYS A 331 -8.04 -7.09 13.00
CA LYS A 331 -7.78 -7.36 11.58
C LYS A 331 -6.30 -7.56 11.35
N GLU A 332 -5.94 -8.48 10.45
CA GLU A 332 -4.53 -8.71 10.09
C GLU A 332 -3.94 -7.46 9.44
N PHE A 333 -2.94 -6.89 10.12
CA PHE A 333 -2.16 -5.74 9.68
C PHE A 333 -0.96 -6.19 8.84
N SER A 334 -0.20 -7.14 9.37
CA SER A 334 0.94 -7.74 8.67
C SER A 334 1.22 -9.16 9.16
N SER A 335 2.01 -9.89 8.39
CA SER A 335 2.44 -11.24 8.71
C SER A 335 3.90 -11.43 8.29
N VAL A 336 4.73 -11.93 9.21
CA VAL A 336 6.17 -12.13 9.02
C VAL A 336 6.52 -13.58 9.31
N ASP A 337 7.42 -14.15 8.51
CA ASP A 337 7.82 -15.54 8.63
C ASP A 337 8.70 -15.79 9.87
N LEU A 338 8.41 -16.87 10.58
CA LEU A 338 9.26 -17.42 11.60
C LEU A 338 10.11 -18.55 11.01
N VAL A 339 11.42 -18.41 11.15
CA VAL A 339 12.40 -19.32 10.58
C VAL A 339 13.22 -20.01 11.66
N ALA A 340 13.77 -21.19 11.34
CA ALA A 340 14.67 -21.90 12.23
C ALA A 340 15.98 -21.13 12.44
N ALA A 341 16.36 -20.91 13.69
CA ALA A 341 17.61 -20.21 14.03
C ALA A 341 18.86 -21.10 13.79
N ALA A 342 18.71 -22.41 13.85
CA ALA A 342 19.83 -23.35 13.79
C ALA A 342 19.46 -24.63 13.06
N GLN A 343 20.50 -25.36 12.63
CA GLN A 343 20.37 -26.68 12.06
C GLN A 343 20.03 -27.71 13.14
N VAL A 344 19.14 -28.66 12.82
CA VAL A 344 18.91 -29.86 13.62
C VAL A 344 19.02 -31.08 12.71
N GLU A 345 20.09 -31.85 12.88
CA GLU A 345 20.29 -33.08 12.15
C GLU A 345 19.38 -34.19 12.66
N LYS A 346 19.04 -35.15 11.80
CA LYS A 346 18.30 -36.37 12.18
C LYS A 346 19.16 -37.28 13.04
N LYS A 347 18.58 -37.91 14.08
CA LYS A 347 19.24 -38.99 14.82
C LYS A 347 19.53 -40.15 13.88
N SER A 348 20.76 -40.63 13.87
CA SER A 348 21.13 -41.80 13.13
C SER A 348 20.71 -43.07 13.89
N LEU A 349 19.91 -43.92 13.29
CA LEU A 349 19.56 -45.24 13.81
C LEU A 349 20.79 -46.14 13.93
N PHE A 350 21.82 -45.94 13.10
CA PHE A 350 23.07 -46.73 13.14
C PHE A 350 23.88 -46.53 14.42
N GLY A 351 23.87 -45.35 15.03
CA GLY A 351 24.58 -45.11 16.29
C GLY A 351 24.01 -45.88 17.49
N PHE A 352 22.68 -46.12 17.48
CA PHE A 352 22.00 -46.86 18.54
C PHE A 352 22.30 -48.38 18.44
N LEU A 353 22.28 -48.91 17.22
CA LEU A 353 22.59 -50.35 16.99
C LEU A 353 24.07 -50.64 17.25
N TRP A 354 24.98 -49.75 16.87
CA TRP A 354 26.41 -49.95 17.10
C TRP A 354 26.79 -49.87 18.58
N GLY A 355 26.20 -48.97 19.35
CA GLY A 355 26.38 -48.86 20.79
C GLY A 355 25.85 -50.09 21.54
N SER A 356 24.71 -50.62 21.11
CA SER A 356 24.14 -51.86 21.69
C SER A 356 24.97 -53.09 21.36
N VAL A 357 25.50 -53.19 20.14
CA VAL A 357 26.42 -54.28 19.73
C VAL A 357 27.75 -54.19 20.48
N TRP A 358 28.32 -52.97 20.64
CA TRP A 358 29.55 -52.75 21.38
C TRP A 358 29.41 -53.09 22.87
N ASN A 359 28.31 -52.70 23.51
CA ASN A 359 28.01 -53.04 24.89
C ASN A 359 27.77 -54.54 25.07
N PHE A 360 27.15 -55.22 24.10
CA PHE A 360 27.02 -56.69 24.13
C PHE A 360 28.36 -57.38 23.99
N PHE A 361 29.23 -56.94 23.08
CA PHE A 361 30.58 -57.47 22.91
C PHE A 361 31.44 -57.27 24.16
N THR A 362 31.40 -56.09 24.79
CA THR A 362 32.14 -55.79 26.03
C THR A 362 31.60 -56.61 27.23
N PHE A 363 30.28 -56.84 27.28
CA PHE A 363 29.66 -57.69 28.27
C PHE A 363 30.12 -59.17 28.12
N VAL A 364 30.15 -59.72 26.92
CA VAL A 364 30.60 -61.08 26.62
C VAL A 364 32.08 -61.23 26.95
N ILE A 365 32.95 -60.30 26.55
CA ILE A 365 34.39 -60.33 26.86
C ILE A 365 34.66 -60.26 28.38
N ARG A 366 33.86 -59.51 29.15
CA ARG A 366 34.03 -59.37 30.59
C ARG A 366 33.61 -60.63 31.42
N ASN A 367 32.69 -61.42 30.87
CA ASN A 367 32.14 -62.55 31.62
C ASN A 367 32.63 -63.93 31.14
N PHE A 368 33.39 -63.98 30.03
CA PHE A 368 33.90 -65.24 29.47
C PHE A 368 35.44 -65.24 29.18
N ALA A 369 36.16 -64.20 29.64
CA ALA A 369 37.62 -64.13 29.71
C ALA A 369 38.02 -64.18 31.22
#